data_e8e23842cc807de2e1960ace7ed823b0
#
_entry.id   e8e23842cc807de2e1960ace7ed823b0
#
_cell.length_a   1.000
_cell.length_b   1.000
_cell.length_c   1.000
_cell.angle_alpha   90.00
_cell.angle_beta   90.00
_cell.angle_gamma   90.00
#
_symmetry.space_group_name_H-M   'P 1'
#
loop_
_entity.id
_entity.type
_entity.pdbx_description
1 polymer ?
#
loop_
_entity_poly.entity_id
_entity_poly.type
_entity_poly.pdbx_seq_one_letter_code
_entity_poly.pdbx_strand_id
1 'polypeptide(L)'
;MVERGATDNTIDSYRRDMSDFAAFSVARKRQPENADSTIIRNYLKKLSSAGMASSTSARRLSVLRQFFKFLHAEGVRDDDPSSAIDSP
;
A
#
# COMPACT_ATOMS: atom_id res chain seq x y z
N MET A 1 10.63 -0.21 26.54
CA MET A 1 11.36 0.26 26.01
C MET A 1 11.92 -0.18 24.79
N VAL A 2 12.41 -1.33 24.72
CA VAL A 2 13.00 -1.79 23.55
C VAL A 2 12.04 -1.92 22.42
N GLU A 3 10.85 -2.34 22.69
CA GLU A 3 9.86 -2.51 21.69
C GLU A 3 9.53 -1.23 21.02
N ARG A 4 9.76 -0.16 21.69
CA ARG A 4 9.46 1.11 21.15
C ARG A 4 10.27 1.41 19.92
N GLY A 5 11.54 1.05 19.90
CA GLY A 5 12.38 1.25 18.74
C GLY A 5 11.91 0.43 17.56
N ALA A 6 11.54 -0.83 17.79
CA ALA A 6 11.05 -1.68 16.72
C ALA A 6 9.73 -1.13 16.17
N THR A 7 8.86 -0.63 17.04
CA THR A 7 7.61 -0.04 16.64
C THR A 7 7.83 1.18 15.77
N ASP A 8 8.79 2.01 16.15
CA ASP A 8 9.11 3.20 15.39
C ASP A 8 9.60 2.84 13.99
N ASN A 9 10.45 1.82 13.88
CA ASN A 9 10.92 1.38 12.59
C ASN A 9 9.80 0.87 11.72
N THR A 10 8.84 0.17 12.32
CA THR A 10 7.69 -0.34 11.60
C THR A 10 6.82 0.81 11.08
N ILE A 11 6.61 1.82 11.91
CA ILE A 11 5.84 2.99 11.51
C ILE A 11 6.54 3.75 10.39
N ASP A 12 7.85 3.90 10.48
CA ASP A 12 8.61 4.58 9.44
C ASP A 12 8.53 3.85 8.11
N SER A 13 8.63 2.52 8.14
CA SER A 13 8.52 1.72 6.93
C SER A 13 7.14 1.85 6.32
N TYR A 14 6.10 1.82 7.14
CA TYR A 14 4.74 1.97 6.70
C TYR A 14 4.54 3.33 6.01
N ARG A 15 5.00 4.40 6.65
CA ARG A 15 4.90 5.73 6.07
C ARG A 15 5.62 5.86 4.75
N ARG A 16 6.81 5.29 4.68
CA ARG A 16 7.60 5.35 3.46
C ARG A 16 6.92 4.63 2.33
N ASP A 17 6.41 3.44 2.61
CA ASP A 17 5.72 2.66 1.59
C ASP A 17 4.43 3.33 1.15
N MET A 18 3.67 3.90 2.09
CA MET A 18 2.45 4.62 1.75
C MET A 18 2.75 5.89 0.96
N SER A 19 3.82 6.60 1.30
CA SER A 19 4.20 7.81 0.56
C SER A 19 4.53 7.47 -0.89
N ASP A 20 5.20 6.35 -1.10
CA ASP A 20 5.54 5.92 -2.45
C ASP A 20 4.28 5.59 -3.26
N PHE A 21 3.34 4.87 -2.65
CA PHE A 21 2.08 4.57 -3.31
C PHE A 21 1.27 5.84 -3.55
N ALA A 22 1.24 6.74 -2.58
CA ALA A 22 0.50 7.99 -2.72
C ALA A 22 1.01 8.80 -3.90
N ALA A 23 2.33 8.90 -4.05
CA ALA A 23 2.92 9.62 -5.19
C ALA A 23 2.51 8.97 -6.51
N PHE A 24 2.50 7.64 -6.56
CA PHE A 24 2.09 6.91 -7.75
C PHE A 24 0.64 7.19 -8.11
N SER A 25 -0.23 7.15 -7.10
CA SER A 25 -1.66 7.37 -7.28
C SER A 25 -1.96 8.80 -7.73
N VAL A 26 -1.34 9.77 -7.07
CA VAL A 26 -1.55 11.19 -7.40
C VAL A 26 -1.05 11.48 -8.81
N ALA A 27 0.03 10.87 -9.24
CA ALA A 27 0.52 11.02 -10.61
C ALA A 27 -0.52 10.54 -11.62
N ARG A 28 -1.46 9.71 -11.20
CA ARG A 28 -2.57 9.24 -12.02
C ARG A 28 -3.86 9.97 -11.70
N LYS A 29 -3.74 11.11 -11.02
CA LYS A 29 -4.86 12.01 -10.71
C LYS A 29 -5.90 11.38 -9.79
N ARG A 30 -5.44 10.52 -8.88
CA ARG A 30 -6.27 9.91 -7.86
C ARG A 30 -5.63 10.07 -6.50
N GLN A 31 -6.42 10.46 -5.52
CA GLN A 31 -5.93 10.44 -4.13
C GLN A 31 -5.76 8.97 -3.71
N PRO A 32 -4.78 8.67 -2.85
CA PRO A 32 -4.56 7.28 -2.44
C PRO A 32 -5.82 6.62 -1.86
N GLU A 33 -6.60 7.36 -1.10
CA GLU A 33 -7.81 6.81 -0.50
C GLU A 33 -8.90 6.51 -1.52
N ASN A 34 -8.78 7.04 -2.73
CA ASN A 34 -9.73 6.80 -3.82
C ASN A 34 -9.18 5.87 -4.89
N ALA A 35 -8.02 5.28 -4.66
CA ALA A 35 -7.42 4.38 -5.63
C ALA A 35 -8.27 3.13 -5.77
N ASP A 36 -8.32 2.58 -6.98
CA ASP A 36 -9.05 1.35 -7.26
C ASP A 36 -8.08 0.20 -7.47
N SER A 37 -8.62 -0.99 -7.72
CA SER A 37 -7.78 -2.18 -7.89
C SER A 37 -6.86 -2.06 -9.10
N THR A 38 -7.28 -1.35 -10.15
CA THR A 38 -6.45 -1.15 -11.32
C THR A 38 -5.19 -0.36 -10.97
N ILE A 39 -5.33 0.69 -10.17
CA ILE A 39 -4.19 1.49 -9.74
C ILE A 39 -3.25 0.65 -8.88
N ILE A 40 -3.80 -0.16 -7.98
CA ILE A 40 -2.98 -1.04 -7.13
C ILE A 40 -2.22 -2.04 -7.99
N ARG A 41 -2.89 -2.67 -8.95
CA ARG A 41 -2.22 -3.62 -9.85
C ARG A 41 -1.11 -2.97 -10.64
N ASN A 42 -1.36 -1.78 -11.16
CA ASN A 42 -0.36 -1.04 -11.92
C ASN A 42 0.83 -0.67 -11.06
N TYR A 43 0.58 -0.32 -9.80
CA TYR A 43 1.65 -0.03 -8.86
C TYR A 43 2.54 -1.24 -8.63
N LEU A 44 1.94 -2.40 -8.38
CA LEU A 44 2.70 -3.63 -8.18
C LEU A 44 3.48 -4.02 -9.42
N LYS A 45 2.87 -3.82 -10.59
CA LYS A 45 3.54 -4.07 -11.86
C LYS A 45 4.75 -3.17 -12.03
N LYS A 46 4.63 -1.91 -11.63
CA LYS A 46 5.75 -0.98 -11.67
C LYS A 46 6.90 -1.46 -10.79
N LEU A 47 6.59 -1.94 -9.59
CA LEU A 47 7.62 -2.45 -8.69
C LEU A 47 8.35 -3.64 -9.30
N SER A 48 7.61 -4.55 -9.90
CA SER A 48 8.18 -5.72 -10.55
C SER A 48 9.07 -5.30 -11.73
N SER A 49 8.60 -4.37 -12.54
CA SER A 49 9.35 -3.87 -13.70
C SER A 49 10.62 -3.15 -13.28
N ALA A 50 10.63 -2.56 -12.11
CA ALA A 50 11.81 -1.88 -11.59
C ALA A 50 12.83 -2.84 -10.98
N GLY A 51 12.53 -4.14 -11.00
CA GLY A 51 13.46 -5.14 -10.50
C GLY A 51 13.39 -5.37 -9.00
N MET A 52 12.33 -4.94 -8.35
CA MET A 52 12.21 -5.16 -6.90
C MET A 52 11.92 -6.63 -6.61
N ALA A 53 12.47 -7.09 -5.50
CA ALA A 53 12.27 -8.48 -5.07
C ALA A 53 10.80 -8.74 -4.77
N SER A 54 10.37 -9.98 -4.96
CA SER A 54 8.99 -10.38 -4.63
C SER A 54 8.64 -10.08 -3.19
N SER A 55 9.59 -10.25 -2.27
CA SER A 55 9.36 -9.98 -0.86
C SER A 55 9.08 -8.51 -0.61
N THR A 56 9.73 -7.62 -1.34
CA THR A 56 9.48 -6.18 -1.23
C THR A 56 8.08 -5.85 -1.73
N SER A 57 7.71 -6.40 -2.88
CA SER A 57 6.38 -6.19 -3.44
C SER A 57 5.29 -6.73 -2.50
N ALA A 58 5.52 -7.90 -1.92
CA ALA A 58 4.58 -8.50 -0.98
C ALA A 58 4.43 -7.64 0.28
N ARG A 59 5.53 -7.10 0.79
CA ARG A 59 5.48 -6.22 1.95
C ARG A 59 4.69 -4.95 1.63
N ARG A 60 4.92 -4.36 0.48
CA ARG A 60 4.21 -3.15 0.09
C ARG A 60 2.72 -3.41 -0.12
N LEU A 61 2.39 -4.57 -0.68
CA LEU A 61 0.99 -4.96 -0.81
C LEU A 61 0.34 -5.11 0.56
N SER A 62 1.06 -5.67 1.54
CA SER A 62 0.53 -5.78 2.90
C SER A 62 0.22 -4.43 3.50
N VAL A 63 1.08 -3.44 3.25
CA VAL A 63 0.83 -2.06 3.72
C VAL A 63 -0.45 -1.52 3.09
N LEU A 64 -0.63 -1.72 1.79
CA LEU A 64 -1.83 -1.27 1.10
C LEU A 64 -3.08 -1.97 1.63
N ARG A 65 -2.99 -3.27 1.92
CA ARG A 65 -4.11 -4.01 2.48
C ARG A 65 -4.53 -3.45 3.83
N GLN A 66 -3.56 -3.13 4.68
CA GLN A 66 -3.87 -2.52 5.97
C GLN A 66 -4.53 -1.17 5.80
N PHE A 67 -4.03 -0.37 4.88
CA PHE A 67 -4.55 0.96 4.63
C PHE A 67 -6.02 0.89 4.15
N PHE A 68 -6.30 0.09 3.14
CA PHE A 68 -7.65 0.02 2.59
C PHE A 68 -8.60 -0.70 3.52
N LYS A 69 -8.12 -1.68 4.27
CA LYS A 69 -8.93 -2.34 5.27
C LYS A 69 -9.37 -1.35 6.35
N PHE A 70 -8.46 -0.47 6.75
CA PHE A 70 -8.75 0.58 7.70
C PHE A 70 -9.82 1.53 7.15
N LEU A 71 -9.66 1.98 5.92
CA LEU A 71 -10.64 2.88 5.30
C LEU A 71 -12.03 2.24 5.23
N HIS A 72 -12.07 0.98 4.88
CA HIS A 72 -13.34 0.26 4.80
C HIS A 72 -13.96 0.11 6.18
N ALA A 73 -13.16 -0.23 7.17
CA ALA A 73 -13.65 -0.42 8.55
C ALA A 73 -14.16 0.89 9.15
N GLU A 74 -13.55 2.02 8.78
CA GLU A 74 -13.95 3.32 9.29
C GLU A 74 -15.09 3.96 8.50
N GLY A 75 -15.58 3.27 7.47
CA GLY A 75 -16.67 3.79 6.67
C GLY A 75 -16.26 4.86 5.67
N VAL A 76 -14.97 5.08 5.47
CA VAL A 76 -14.49 6.03 4.47
C VAL A 76 -14.76 5.50 3.08
N ARG A 77 -14.72 4.18 2.89
CA ARG A 77 -15.02 3.53 1.62
C ARG A 77 -16.00 2.39 1.85
N ASP A 78 -16.80 2.13 0.82
CA ASP A 78 -17.73 1.00 0.84
C ASP A 78 -17.07 -0.31 0.44
N ASP A 79 -15.84 -0.26 -0.03
CA ASP A 79 -15.16 -1.43 -0.57
C ASP A 79 -13.69 -1.47 -0.12
N ASP A 80 -13.06 -2.59 -0.37
CA ASP A 80 -11.62 -2.77 -0.14
C ASP A 80 -11.00 -3.19 -1.49
N PRO A 81 -10.44 -2.23 -2.24
CA PRO A 81 -9.91 -2.54 -3.56
C PRO A 81 -8.71 -3.49 -3.52
N SER A 82 -8.04 -3.60 -2.37
CA SER A 82 -6.91 -4.51 -2.25
C SER A 82 -7.34 -5.95 -2.06
N SER A 83 -8.61 -6.19 -1.71
CA SER A 83 -9.10 -7.56 -1.50
C SER A 83 -9.09 -8.38 -2.78
N ALA A 84 -9.14 -7.73 -3.93
CA ALA A 84 -9.13 -8.40 -5.22
C ALA A 84 -7.72 -8.68 -5.75
N ILE A 85 -6.70 -8.26 -5.02
CA ILE A 85 -5.32 -8.36 -5.48
C ILE A 85 -4.67 -9.60 -4.89
N ASP A 86 -4.11 -10.43 -5.77
CA ASP A 86 -3.37 -11.61 -5.34
C ASP A 86 -1.95 -11.21 -4.93
N SER A 87 -1.38 -11.99 -4.02
CA SER A 87 0.01 -11.76 -3.61
C SER A 87 0.96 -12.09 -4.77
N PRO A 88 2.03 -11.32 -4.89
CA PRO A 88 3.03 -11.58 -5.93
C PRO A 88 3.72 -12.91 -5.74
#